data_71780ac36c096e51315020e0de0800c6
#
_entry.id   71780ac36c096e51315020e0de0800c6
#
_cell.length_a   1.000
_cell.length_b   1.000
_cell.length_c   1.000
_cell.angle_alpha   90.00
_cell.angle_beta   90.00
_cell.angle_gamma   90.00
#
_symmetry.space_group_name_H-M   'P 1'
#
loop_
_entity.id
_entity.type
_entity.pdbx_description
1 polymer ?
#
loop_
_entity_poly.entity_id
_entity_poly.type
_entity_poly.pdbx_seq_one_letter_code
_entity_poly.pdbx_strand_id
1 'polypeptide(L)'
;MLNRYGMRTAACVVMVLMMTAATASAQNLLVNPSFETGPTGGYPSGWLAFGNVFVEKASAPQFVPYDGQRLVSMFGNWSGPYNVSGMYQEFATTAGDTWALCAKSRHWSGDPMIGNASTGNFVVQKLVFKDAADVEIGAAESIILDGTYAADTWFATPAIMGTTPYGAVQVEAMILYVQAGGDGGAAHIDDVQLIFCGIVEADESSWGAIKSLF
;
A
#
# COMPACT_ATOMS: atom_id res chain seq x y z
N MET A 1 -16.67 -12.02 83.65
CA MET A 1 -15.73 -12.68 82.73
C MET A 1 -16.18 -12.36 81.30
N LEU A 2 -15.58 -11.37 80.67
CA LEU A 2 -15.91 -10.98 79.34
C LEU A 2 -14.78 -11.48 78.36
N ASN A 3 -15.18 -12.32 77.45
CA ASN A 3 -14.32 -12.88 76.43
C ASN A 3 -14.35 -11.96 75.20
N ARG A 4 -13.23 -11.36 74.90
CA ARG A 4 -13.06 -10.49 73.69
C ARG A 4 -12.54 -11.33 72.56
N TYR A 5 -13.37 -11.62 71.56
CA TYR A 5 -12.95 -12.16 70.31
C TYR A 5 -12.50 -11.01 69.41
N GLY A 6 -11.19 -10.94 69.13
CA GLY A 6 -10.61 -10.03 68.17
C GLY A 6 -10.84 -10.51 66.71
N MET A 7 -11.63 -9.76 66.01
CA MET A 7 -11.89 -9.97 64.58
C MET A 7 -10.70 -9.43 63.78
N ARG A 8 -9.89 -10.31 63.19
CA ARG A 8 -8.83 -9.95 62.24
C ARG A 8 -9.45 -9.80 60.85
N THR A 9 -9.62 -8.56 60.42
CA THR A 9 -9.99 -8.24 59.05
C THR A 9 -8.78 -8.47 58.13
N ALA A 10 -8.86 -9.51 57.32
CA ALA A 10 -7.92 -9.73 56.23
C ALA A 10 -8.30 -8.81 55.05
N ALA A 11 -7.48 -7.79 54.78
CA ALA A 11 -7.61 -6.94 53.61
C ALA A 11 -7.09 -7.71 52.39
N CYS A 12 -7.97 -8.20 51.52
CA CYS A 12 -7.62 -8.69 50.21
C CYS A 12 -7.28 -7.49 49.31
N VAL A 13 -6.01 -7.27 49.05
CA VAL A 13 -5.56 -6.34 48.02
C VAL A 13 -5.72 -7.03 46.65
N VAL A 14 -6.78 -6.71 45.96
CA VAL A 14 -6.97 -7.12 44.55
C VAL A 14 -6.10 -6.22 43.67
N MET A 15 -4.93 -6.72 43.27
CA MET A 15 -4.06 -6.06 42.33
C MET A 15 -4.61 -6.28 40.91
N VAL A 16 -5.39 -5.31 40.41
CA VAL A 16 -5.85 -5.32 39.03
C VAL A 16 -4.66 -4.99 38.15
N LEU A 17 -4.05 -6.01 37.52
CA LEU A 17 -3.08 -5.85 36.46
C LEU A 17 -3.83 -5.29 35.22
N MET A 18 -3.78 -3.99 35.00
CA MET A 18 -4.18 -3.41 33.72
C MET A 18 -3.13 -3.81 32.68
N MET A 19 -3.38 -4.86 31.92
CA MET A 19 -2.68 -5.13 30.68
C MET A 19 -3.10 -4.05 29.69
N THR A 20 -2.27 -3.02 29.53
CA THR A 20 -2.35 -2.12 28.39
C THR A 20 -1.92 -2.94 27.17
N ALA A 21 -2.89 -3.42 26.41
CA ALA A 21 -2.62 -3.92 25.06
C ALA A 21 -2.09 -2.72 24.27
N ALA A 22 -0.77 -2.67 24.08
CA ALA A 22 -0.18 -1.77 23.11
C ALA A 22 -0.73 -2.20 21.75
N THR A 23 -1.66 -1.44 21.18
CA THR A 23 -2.02 -1.59 19.79
C THR A 23 -0.77 -1.23 18.98
N ALA A 24 -0.02 -2.24 18.52
CA ALA A 24 1.01 -2.03 17.54
C ALA A 24 0.30 -1.48 16.29
N SER A 25 0.37 -0.16 16.09
CA SER A 25 -0.03 0.43 14.83
C SER A 25 0.94 -0.13 13.77
N ALA A 26 0.41 -0.81 12.77
CA ALA A 26 1.21 -1.29 11.66
C ALA A 26 1.91 -0.08 11.02
N GLN A 27 3.25 -0.09 11.04
CA GLN A 27 4.06 1.02 10.54
C GLN A 27 4.08 0.99 9.02
N ASN A 28 3.84 2.13 8.38
CA ASN A 28 4.11 2.31 6.96
C ASN A 28 5.62 2.27 6.72
N LEU A 29 6.08 1.37 5.87
CA LEU A 29 7.50 1.15 5.60
C LEU A 29 8.05 2.04 4.48
N LEU A 30 7.17 2.67 3.69
CA LEU A 30 7.57 3.54 2.59
C LEU A 30 8.29 4.79 3.07
N VAL A 31 9.30 5.18 2.35
CA VAL A 31 9.95 6.48 2.49
C VAL A 31 9.13 7.50 1.70
N ASN A 32 8.83 8.66 2.31
CA ASN A 32 8.09 9.75 1.66
C ASN A 32 6.75 9.30 1.06
N PRO A 33 5.87 8.67 1.84
CA PRO A 33 4.64 8.05 1.34
C PRO A 33 3.58 9.05 0.86
N SER A 34 3.60 10.29 1.36
CA SER A 34 2.73 11.42 0.95
C SER A 34 3.50 12.45 0.12
N PHE A 35 4.66 12.09 -0.44
CA PHE A 35 5.43 12.87 -1.42
C PHE A 35 5.85 14.28 -0.99
N GLU A 36 5.91 14.57 0.30
CA GLU A 36 6.20 15.89 0.85
C GLU A 36 7.64 16.35 0.61
N THR A 37 8.54 15.43 0.22
CA THR A 37 9.93 15.73 -0.12
C THR A 37 10.22 15.47 -1.60
N GLY A 38 11.04 16.34 -2.20
CA GLY A 38 11.43 16.25 -3.61
C GLY A 38 11.20 17.55 -4.37
N PRO A 39 11.76 17.68 -5.58
CA PRO A 39 11.55 18.85 -6.43
C PRO A 39 10.15 18.83 -7.05
N THR A 40 9.45 19.97 -7.07
CA THR A 40 8.23 20.13 -7.86
C THR A 40 8.54 19.94 -9.34
N GLY A 41 7.74 19.17 -10.05
CA GLY A 41 7.96 18.80 -11.46
C GLY A 41 9.06 17.75 -11.66
N GLY A 42 9.55 17.11 -10.58
CA GLY A 42 10.51 16.02 -10.62
C GLY A 42 9.99 14.74 -10.00
N TYR A 43 10.79 13.68 -10.04
CA TYR A 43 10.44 12.41 -9.41
C TYR A 43 10.38 12.52 -7.88
N PRO A 44 9.49 11.77 -7.21
CA PRO A 44 9.39 11.80 -5.76
C PRO A 44 10.66 11.25 -5.10
N SER A 45 11.20 12.00 -4.12
CA SER A 45 12.40 11.57 -3.38
C SER A 45 12.14 10.27 -2.63
N GLY A 46 13.08 9.33 -2.74
CA GLY A 46 12.99 8.01 -2.10
C GLY A 46 12.24 6.97 -2.95
N TRP A 47 11.72 7.35 -4.12
CA TRP A 47 11.06 6.44 -5.05
C TRP A 47 11.91 6.26 -6.32
N LEU A 48 11.94 5.06 -6.84
CA LEU A 48 12.35 4.79 -8.20
C LEU A 48 11.16 5.06 -9.11
N ALA A 49 11.38 5.78 -10.23
CA ALA A 49 10.27 6.17 -11.10
C ALA A 49 10.68 6.12 -12.57
N PHE A 50 9.71 5.89 -13.43
CA PHE A 50 9.87 5.90 -14.90
C PHE A 50 8.64 6.48 -15.57
N GLY A 51 8.82 6.99 -16.79
CA GLY A 51 7.76 7.66 -17.53
C GLY A 51 7.39 9.02 -16.93
N ASN A 52 6.12 9.39 -17.01
CA ASN A 52 5.61 10.67 -16.54
C ASN A 52 5.07 10.56 -15.12
N VAL A 53 5.93 10.80 -14.15
CA VAL A 53 5.64 10.77 -12.72
C VAL A 53 6.24 12.03 -12.11
N PHE A 54 5.43 12.96 -11.61
CA PHE A 54 5.90 14.25 -11.14
C PHE A 54 5.28 14.61 -9.79
N VAL A 55 6.14 15.07 -8.87
CA VAL A 55 5.68 15.70 -7.62
C VAL A 55 5.11 17.07 -7.95
N GLU A 56 3.88 17.30 -7.54
CA GLU A 56 3.20 18.58 -7.70
C GLU A 56 2.90 19.22 -6.35
N LYS A 57 3.05 20.54 -6.29
CA LYS A 57 2.68 21.33 -5.11
C LYS A 57 1.20 21.69 -5.19
N ALA A 58 0.56 21.74 -4.04
CA ALA A 58 -0.84 22.17 -3.90
C ALA A 58 -1.14 23.44 -4.70
N SER A 59 -2.07 23.33 -5.64
CA SER A 59 -2.56 24.41 -6.51
C SER A 59 -3.97 24.07 -6.98
N ALA A 60 -4.96 24.48 -6.22
CA ALA A 60 -6.36 24.25 -6.56
C ALA A 60 -6.77 24.99 -7.86
N PRO A 61 -7.69 24.44 -8.66
CA PRO A 61 -8.44 23.22 -8.42
C PRO A 61 -7.73 21.92 -8.86
N GLN A 62 -6.64 22.01 -9.61
CA GLN A 62 -5.98 20.86 -10.21
C GLN A 62 -5.28 19.98 -9.16
N PHE A 63 -4.28 20.52 -8.49
CA PHE A 63 -3.48 19.79 -7.52
C PHE A 63 -3.99 20.07 -6.11
N VAL A 64 -4.87 19.19 -5.63
CA VAL A 64 -5.42 19.21 -4.27
C VAL A 64 -4.95 17.95 -3.54
N PRO A 65 -3.88 18.00 -2.72
CA PRO A 65 -3.37 16.86 -1.98
C PRO A 65 -4.43 16.24 -1.08
N TYR A 66 -4.32 14.94 -0.83
CA TYR A 66 -5.09 14.25 0.19
C TYR A 66 -4.53 14.58 1.58
N ASP A 67 -3.21 14.54 1.71
CA ASP A 67 -2.48 14.90 2.92
C ASP A 67 -1.35 15.89 2.58
N GLY A 68 -1.00 16.75 3.55
CA GLY A 68 0.12 17.68 3.42
C GLY A 68 -0.05 18.77 2.35
N GLN A 69 1.02 19.00 1.57
CA GLN A 69 1.14 20.09 0.61
C GLN A 69 1.46 19.62 -0.82
N ARG A 70 1.66 18.33 -1.03
CA ARG A 70 2.12 17.76 -2.29
C ARG A 70 1.37 16.47 -2.62
N LEU A 71 1.43 16.10 -3.86
CA LEU A 71 0.94 14.83 -4.40
C LEU A 71 1.81 14.41 -5.58
N VAL A 72 1.62 13.22 -6.11
CA VAL A 72 2.20 12.80 -7.38
C VAL A 72 1.13 12.84 -8.46
N SER A 73 1.46 13.46 -9.60
CA SER A 73 0.71 13.40 -10.85
C SER A 73 1.35 12.38 -11.78
N MET A 74 0.55 11.47 -12.35
CA MET A 74 0.97 10.42 -13.26
C MET A 74 0.12 10.44 -14.52
N PHE A 75 0.77 10.32 -15.69
CA PHE A 75 0.08 10.31 -16.98
C PHE A 75 0.90 9.56 -18.04
N GLY A 76 0.29 9.28 -19.19
CA GLY A 76 0.97 8.64 -20.32
C GLY A 76 1.74 9.61 -21.17
N ASN A 77 2.35 9.12 -22.25
CA ASN A 77 3.12 9.93 -23.19
C ASN A 77 2.32 10.34 -24.45
N TRP A 78 1.02 10.04 -24.48
CA TRP A 78 0.07 10.30 -25.59
C TRP A 78 0.55 9.79 -26.97
N SER A 79 1.45 8.83 -26.97
CA SER A 79 1.97 8.23 -28.20
C SER A 79 1.94 6.71 -28.11
N GLY A 80 1.64 6.08 -29.24
CA GLY A 80 1.58 4.63 -29.32
C GLY A 80 0.30 4.01 -28.76
N PRO A 81 0.13 2.71 -28.96
CA PRO A 81 -1.08 2.00 -28.56
C PRO A 81 -1.14 1.69 -27.05
N TYR A 82 0.00 1.75 -26.35
CA TYR A 82 0.10 1.38 -24.95
C TYR A 82 1.40 1.92 -24.34
N ASN A 83 1.30 2.57 -23.21
CA ASN A 83 2.47 2.96 -22.42
C ASN A 83 2.18 2.99 -20.94
N VAL A 84 3.23 2.91 -20.12
CA VAL A 84 3.15 2.85 -18.67
C VAL A 84 4.10 3.86 -18.05
N SER A 85 3.60 4.61 -17.10
CA SER A 85 4.40 5.40 -16.17
C SER A 85 4.27 4.77 -14.77
N GLY A 86 5.34 4.75 -14.00
CA GLY A 86 5.31 4.07 -12.71
C GLY A 86 6.30 4.59 -11.69
N MET A 87 6.02 4.28 -10.44
CA MET A 87 6.91 4.52 -9.32
C MET A 87 6.86 3.34 -8.35
N TYR A 88 7.99 3.05 -7.69
CA TYR A 88 8.07 1.92 -6.76
C TYR A 88 9.17 2.09 -5.72
N GLN A 89 9.06 1.31 -4.65
CA GLN A 89 10.13 1.09 -3.67
C GLN A 89 10.33 -0.41 -3.45
N GLU A 90 11.55 -0.79 -3.13
CA GLU A 90 12.01 -2.17 -3.00
C GLU A 90 12.33 -2.49 -1.54
N PHE A 91 11.95 -3.69 -1.09
CA PHE A 91 12.21 -4.16 0.26
C PHE A 91 12.67 -5.62 0.22
N ALA A 92 13.58 -5.97 1.12
CA ALA A 92 13.93 -7.37 1.33
C ALA A 92 12.72 -8.13 1.90
N THR A 93 12.55 -9.38 1.47
CA THR A 93 11.47 -10.24 1.95
C THR A 93 11.93 -11.69 2.05
N THR A 94 11.18 -12.49 2.78
CA THR A 94 11.40 -13.92 2.96
C THR A 94 10.13 -14.69 2.61
N ALA A 95 10.25 -15.89 2.11
CA ALA A 95 9.10 -16.74 1.79
C ALA A 95 8.15 -16.86 3.00
N GLY A 96 6.85 -16.66 2.78
CA GLY A 96 5.83 -16.65 3.81
C GLY A 96 5.50 -15.26 4.40
N ASP A 97 6.36 -14.25 4.19
CA ASP A 97 6.07 -12.87 4.57
C ASP A 97 4.80 -12.38 3.88
N THR A 98 3.93 -11.70 4.61
CA THR A 98 2.70 -11.12 4.07
C THR A 98 2.77 -9.59 4.09
N TRP A 99 2.38 -8.99 2.98
CA TRP A 99 2.45 -7.57 2.69
C TRP A 99 1.07 -7.03 2.32
N ALA A 100 0.80 -5.79 2.71
CA ALA A 100 -0.39 -5.05 2.29
C ALA A 100 0.02 -3.72 1.66
N LEU A 101 -0.54 -3.39 0.49
CA LEU A 101 -0.31 -2.13 -0.22
C LEU A 101 -1.64 -1.45 -0.51
N CYS A 102 -1.75 -0.16 -0.20
CA CYS A 102 -2.87 0.69 -0.61
C CYS A 102 -2.40 2.12 -0.90
N ALA A 103 -3.23 2.88 -1.60
CA ALA A 103 -2.97 4.28 -1.95
C ALA A 103 -4.26 5.09 -1.99
N LYS A 104 -4.15 6.42 -1.91
CA LYS A 104 -5.21 7.34 -2.29
C LYS A 104 -5.01 7.74 -3.73
N SER A 105 -6.11 7.78 -4.48
CA SER A 105 -6.09 8.14 -5.90
C SER A 105 -7.27 9.03 -6.26
N ARG A 106 -7.06 9.94 -7.21
CA ARG A 106 -8.10 10.78 -7.81
C ARG A 106 -7.71 11.15 -9.24
N HIS A 107 -8.68 11.63 -10.03
CA HIS A 107 -8.41 12.40 -11.24
C HIS A 107 -9.16 13.75 -11.18
N TRP A 108 -8.65 14.72 -11.93
CA TRP A 108 -9.21 16.07 -11.96
C TRP A 108 -10.18 16.24 -13.13
N SER A 109 -11.30 16.96 -12.91
CA SER A 109 -12.32 17.18 -13.94
C SER A 109 -11.84 18.02 -15.11
N GLY A 110 -10.78 18.84 -14.96
CA GLY A 110 -10.17 19.61 -16.06
C GLY A 110 -9.23 18.82 -16.96
N ASP A 111 -8.79 17.61 -16.51
CA ASP A 111 -7.99 16.66 -17.28
C ASP A 111 -8.38 15.22 -16.83
N PRO A 112 -9.62 14.78 -17.14
CA PRO A 112 -10.16 13.56 -16.60
C PRO A 112 -9.56 12.34 -17.30
N MET A 113 -9.38 11.27 -16.53
CA MET A 113 -9.18 9.94 -17.11
C MET A 113 -10.44 9.52 -17.86
N ILE A 114 -10.27 8.80 -18.96
CA ILE A 114 -11.36 8.42 -19.87
C ILE A 114 -11.46 6.89 -19.94
N GLY A 115 -12.68 6.39 -20.01
CA GLY A 115 -12.95 4.96 -20.15
C GLY A 115 -12.79 4.18 -18.86
N ASN A 116 -12.83 2.88 -18.97
CA ASN A 116 -12.53 1.93 -17.88
C ASN A 116 -11.21 1.20 -18.19
N ALA A 117 -10.78 0.35 -17.29
CA ALA A 117 -9.52 -0.39 -17.43
C ALA A 117 -9.40 -1.28 -18.69
N SER A 118 -10.52 -1.57 -19.36
CA SER A 118 -10.52 -2.33 -20.64
C SER A 118 -10.52 -1.44 -21.87
N THR A 119 -10.87 -0.16 -21.75
CA THR A 119 -11.12 0.74 -22.90
C THR A 119 -10.41 2.09 -22.78
N GLY A 120 -9.76 2.39 -21.65
CA GLY A 120 -9.14 3.68 -21.39
C GLY A 120 -7.93 3.57 -20.47
N ASN A 121 -7.66 4.66 -19.77
CA ASN A 121 -6.53 4.76 -18.86
C ASN A 121 -6.92 4.27 -17.46
N PHE A 122 -5.98 3.64 -16.77
CA PHE A 122 -6.21 3.17 -15.41
C PHE A 122 -4.94 3.18 -14.57
N VAL A 123 -5.11 3.17 -13.25
CA VAL A 123 -4.03 3.08 -12.26
C VAL A 123 -4.11 1.73 -11.55
N VAL A 124 -2.96 1.11 -11.39
CA VAL A 124 -2.79 -0.16 -10.69
C VAL A 124 -1.90 0.04 -9.49
N GLN A 125 -2.30 -0.51 -8.34
CA GLN A 125 -1.37 -0.81 -7.25
C GLN A 125 -0.92 -2.27 -7.39
N LYS A 126 0.39 -2.53 -7.25
CA LYS A 126 0.97 -3.85 -7.48
C LYS A 126 2.05 -4.17 -6.45
N LEU A 127 1.99 -5.36 -5.85
CA LEU A 127 3.11 -5.99 -5.16
C LEU A 127 3.77 -6.96 -6.13
N VAL A 128 5.06 -6.81 -6.35
CA VAL A 128 5.86 -7.71 -7.20
C VAL A 128 6.87 -8.44 -6.33
N PHE A 129 6.92 -9.75 -6.42
CA PHE A 129 7.90 -10.58 -5.70
C PHE A 129 8.95 -11.09 -6.68
N LYS A 130 10.22 -10.79 -6.40
CA LYS A 130 11.35 -11.13 -7.26
C LYS A 130 12.33 -12.07 -6.58
N ASP A 131 12.96 -12.91 -7.39
CA ASP A 131 14.06 -13.77 -6.97
C ASP A 131 15.41 -13.03 -6.94
N ALA A 132 16.48 -13.74 -6.59
CA ALA A 132 17.84 -13.19 -6.54
C ALA A 132 18.41 -12.80 -7.91
N ALA A 133 17.78 -13.19 -9.01
CA ALA A 133 18.13 -12.81 -10.37
C ALA A 133 17.27 -11.64 -10.90
N ASP A 134 16.50 -10.97 -10.03
CA ASP A 134 15.58 -9.87 -10.36
C ASP A 134 14.42 -10.30 -11.30
N VAL A 135 14.05 -11.57 -11.26
CA VAL A 135 12.94 -12.11 -12.04
C VAL A 135 11.67 -12.10 -11.19
N GLU A 136 10.56 -11.55 -11.74
CA GLU A 136 9.24 -11.63 -11.12
C GLU A 136 8.79 -13.11 -11.04
N ILE A 137 8.54 -13.58 -9.83
CA ILE A 137 8.07 -14.95 -9.55
C ILE A 137 6.71 -14.99 -8.85
N GLY A 138 6.13 -13.84 -8.59
CA GLY A 138 4.79 -13.68 -8.03
C GLY A 138 4.36 -12.24 -7.97
N ALA A 139 3.06 -12.00 -7.99
CA ALA A 139 2.50 -10.67 -7.84
C ALA A 139 1.10 -10.70 -7.24
N ALA A 140 0.68 -9.56 -6.66
CA ALA A 140 -0.70 -9.23 -6.35
C ALA A 140 -0.98 -7.83 -6.87
N GLU A 141 -2.13 -7.62 -7.53
CA GLU A 141 -2.45 -6.32 -8.12
C GLU A 141 -3.94 -6.03 -8.10
N SER A 142 -4.29 -4.74 -8.16
CA SER A 142 -5.67 -4.27 -8.28
C SER A 142 -5.70 -2.91 -8.96
N ILE A 143 -6.71 -2.67 -9.78
CA ILE A 143 -7.01 -1.35 -10.32
C ILE A 143 -7.58 -0.49 -9.21
N ILE A 144 -7.05 0.73 -9.08
CA ILE A 144 -7.43 1.66 -8.01
C ILE A 144 -8.09 2.94 -8.52
N LEU A 145 -7.99 3.21 -9.81
CA LEU A 145 -8.61 4.36 -10.46
C LEU A 145 -8.75 4.10 -11.96
N ASP A 146 -9.86 4.54 -12.56
CA ASP A 146 -10.06 4.69 -14.00
C ASP A 146 -11.06 5.83 -14.27
N GLY A 147 -11.44 6.06 -15.51
CA GLY A 147 -12.34 7.14 -15.89
C GLY A 147 -13.81 6.94 -15.47
N THR A 148 -14.17 5.83 -14.84
CA THR A 148 -15.52 5.60 -14.29
C THR A 148 -15.69 6.14 -12.86
N TYR A 149 -14.59 6.48 -12.19
CA TYR A 149 -14.62 7.09 -10.87
C TYR A 149 -15.05 8.57 -10.97
N ALA A 150 -15.67 9.11 -9.92
CA ALA A 150 -16.03 10.52 -9.89
C ALA A 150 -14.80 11.41 -9.85
N ALA A 151 -14.70 12.36 -10.79
CA ALA A 151 -13.61 13.34 -10.79
C ALA A 151 -13.64 14.21 -9.52
N ASP A 152 -12.51 14.81 -9.19
CA ASP A 152 -12.31 15.70 -8.05
C ASP A 152 -12.55 15.08 -6.67
N THR A 153 -12.63 13.74 -6.61
CA THR A 153 -12.87 12.98 -5.39
C THR A 153 -11.68 12.06 -5.11
N TRP A 154 -11.17 12.08 -3.88
CA TRP A 154 -10.18 11.13 -3.41
C TRP A 154 -10.82 9.81 -3.03
N PHE A 155 -10.30 8.73 -3.57
CA PHE A 155 -10.72 7.35 -3.27
C PHE A 155 -9.65 6.67 -2.44
N ALA A 156 -10.09 6.05 -1.33
CA ALA A 156 -9.30 5.11 -0.57
C ALA A 156 -9.60 3.72 -1.11
N THR A 157 -8.63 3.09 -1.74
CA THR A 157 -8.83 1.73 -2.23
C THR A 157 -8.54 0.70 -1.14
N PRO A 158 -9.23 -0.45 -1.15
CA PRO A 158 -8.86 -1.57 -0.30
C PRO A 158 -7.41 -1.96 -0.54
N ALA A 159 -6.71 -2.32 0.53
CA ALA A 159 -5.36 -2.85 0.41
C ALA A 159 -5.36 -4.16 -0.37
N ILE A 160 -4.43 -4.29 -1.32
CA ILE A 160 -4.07 -5.60 -1.84
C ILE A 160 -3.18 -6.31 -0.84
N MET A 161 -3.32 -7.61 -0.75
CA MET A 161 -2.45 -8.44 0.08
C MET A 161 -1.70 -9.44 -0.81
N GLY A 162 -0.42 -9.63 -0.51
CA GLY A 162 0.41 -10.62 -1.18
C GLY A 162 1.28 -11.37 -0.19
N THR A 163 1.39 -12.69 -0.35
CA THR A 163 2.32 -13.51 0.42
C THR A 163 3.52 -13.83 -0.45
N THR A 164 4.71 -13.59 0.10
CA THR A 164 6.00 -13.83 -0.58
C THR A 164 6.13 -15.31 -0.94
N PRO A 165 6.26 -15.65 -2.23
CA PRO A 165 6.43 -17.02 -2.67
C PRO A 165 7.82 -17.57 -2.33
N TYR A 166 7.95 -18.89 -2.35
CA TYR A 166 9.26 -19.53 -2.19
C TYR A 166 10.23 -19.09 -3.29
N GLY A 167 11.45 -18.73 -2.90
CA GLY A 167 12.50 -18.25 -3.80
C GLY A 167 12.54 -16.73 -3.99
N ALA A 168 11.50 -15.98 -3.56
CA ALA A 168 11.57 -14.54 -3.59
C ALA A 168 12.45 -14.01 -2.45
N VAL A 169 13.22 -12.96 -2.77
CA VAL A 169 14.10 -12.26 -1.83
C VAL A 169 13.79 -10.77 -1.76
N GLN A 170 12.94 -10.28 -2.66
CA GLN A 170 12.56 -8.87 -2.80
C GLN A 170 11.07 -8.74 -3.06
N VAL A 171 10.46 -7.72 -2.46
CA VAL A 171 9.12 -7.23 -2.78
C VAL A 171 9.20 -5.78 -3.24
N GLU A 172 8.52 -5.45 -4.34
CA GLU A 172 8.33 -4.09 -4.81
C GLU A 172 6.90 -3.63 -4.52
N ALA A 173 6.78 -2.46 -3.88
CA ALA A 173 5.52 -1.75 -3.73
C ALA A 173 5.40 -0.73 -4.88
N MET A 174 4.51 -0.97 -5.81
CA MET A 174 4.46 -0.28 -7.11
C MET A 174 3.09 0.36 -7.35
N ILE A 175 3.10 1.59 -7.91
CA ILE A 175 1.94 2.27 -8.47
C ILE A 175 2.21 2.52 -9.94
N LEU A 176 1.32 2.07 -10.81
CA LEU A 176 1.43 2.18 -12.26
C LEU A 176 0.25 2.96 -12.84
N TYR A 177 0.51 3.91 -13.69
CA TYR A 177 -0.45 4.51 -14.60
C TYR A 177 -0.31 3.85 -15.97
N VAL A 178 -1.39 3.26 -16.43
CA VAL A 178 -1.45 2.57 -17.73
C VAL A 178 -2.27 3.41 -18.69
N GLN A 179 -1.66 3.84 -19.77
CA GLN A 179 -2.33 4.53 -20.87
C GLN A 179 -2.60 3.55 -22.00
N ALA A 180 -3.87 3.33 -22.30
CA ALA A 180 -4.30 2.56 -23.46
C ALA A 180 -4.78 3.50 -24.57
N GLY A 181 -4.28 3.32 -25.79
CA GLY A 181 -4.82 4.00 -26.96
C GLY A 181 -4.55 5.49 -27.12
N GLY A 182 -3.65 6.08 -26.35
CA GLY A 182 -3.28 7.48 -26.49
C GLY A 182 -4.28 8.49 -25.90
N ASP A 183 -5.19 8.01 -25.04
CA ASP A 183 -6.17 8.85 -24.34
C ASP A 183 -5.48 9.80 -23.37
N GLY A 184 -6.02 11.02 -23.24
CA GLY A 184 -5.57 12.02 -22.25
C GLY A 184 -6.02 11.66 -20.83
N GLY A 185 -5.69 12.54 -19.90
CA GLY A 185 -6.02 12.44 -18.50
C GLY A 185 -4.83 12.08 -17.63
N ALA A 186 -4.87 12.56 -16.39
CA ALA A 186 -3.85 12.31 -15.38
C ALA A 186 -4.47 11.77 -14.10
N ALA A 187 -3.74 10.90 -13.43
CA ALA A 187 -4.06 10.45 -12.08
C ALA A 187 -3.22 11.21 -11.05
N HIS A 188 -3.83 11.53 -9.93
CA HIS A 188 -3.15 12.04 -8.74
C HIS A 188 -3.10 10.95 -7.69
N ILE A 189 -1.92 10.73 -7.11
CA ILE A 189 -1.66 9.71 -6.09
C ILE A 189 -1.13 10.38 -4.84
N ASP A 190 -1.57 9.90 -3.69
CA ASP A 190 -1.14 10.39 -2.39
C ASP A 190 -1.29 9.30 -1.31
N ASP A 191 -0.71 9.50 -0.13
CA ASP A 191 -0.83 8.63 1.05
C ASP A 191 -0.72 7.14 0.69
N VAL A 192 0.40 6.74 0.07
CA VAL A 192 0.68 5.33 -0.24
C VAL A 192 1.15 4.62 1.02
N GLN A 193 0.64 3.42 1.28
CA GLN A 193 0.98 2.67 2.48
C GLN A 193 1.41 1.25 2.13
N LEU A 194 2.61 0.87 2.56
CA LEU A 194 3.10 -0.50 2.55
C LEU A 194 3.27 -0.98 3.99
N ILE A 195 2.60 -2.07 4.31
CA ILE A 195 2.57 -2.64 5.66
C ILE A 195 3.05 -4.08 5.61
N PHE A 196 4.00 -4.43 6.48
CA PHE A 196 4.34 -5.81 6.76
C PHE A 196 3.31 -6.38 7.75
N CYS A 197 2.58 -7.41 7.33
CA CYS A 197 1.48 -8.01 8.09
C CYS A 197 1.90 -9.23 8.92
N GLY A 198 3.20 -9.59 8.89
CA GLY A 198 3.72 -10.77 9.59
C GLY A 198 4.00 -11.95 8.67
N ILE A 199 4.40 -13.05 9.28
CA ILE A 199 4.68 -14.32 8.59
C ILE A 199 3.39 -15.14 8.68
N VAL A 200 2.90 -15.65 7.54
CA VAL A 200 1.94 -16.75 7.55
C VAL A 200 2.75 -18.01 7.79
N GLU A 201 2.81 -18.47 9.04
CA GLU A 201 3.37 -19.78 9.34
C GLU A 201 2.62 -20.81 8.50
N ALA A 202 3.36 -21.49 7.60
CA ALA A 202 2.82 -22.68 6.96
C ALA A 202 2.53 -23.67 8.10
N ASP A 203 1.27 -24.02 8.27
CA ASP A 203 0.84 -24.95 9.32
C ASP A 203 1.48 -26.33 9.04
N GLU A 204 2.68 -26.55 9.59
CA GLU A 204 3.40 -27.81 9.49
C GLU A 204 2.60 -28.98 10.10
N SER A 205 1.57 -28.67 10.88
CA SER A 205 0.68 -29.68 11.48
C SER A 205 -0.10 -30.46 10.42
N SER A 206 -0.34 -29.89 9.24
CA SER A 206 -1.08 -30.56 8.16
C SER A 206 -0.31 -31.75 7.56
N TRP A 207 1.02 -31.65 7.43
CA TRP A 207 1.85 -32.74 6.89
C TRP A 207 2.05 -33.90 7.86
N GLY A 208 2.13 -33.60 9.17
CA GLY A 208 2.16 -34.61 10.22
C GLY A 208 0.87 -35.40 10.31
N ALA A 209 -0.28 -34.72 10.20
CA ALA A 209 -1.60 -35.34 10.21
C ALA A 209 -1.85 -36.22 8.98
N ILE A 210 -1.38 -35.80 7.79
CA ILE A 210 -1.49 -36.62 6.57
C ILE A 210 -0.63 -37.88 6.63
N LYS A 211 0.61 -37.79 7.16
CA LYS A 211 1.49 -38.97 7.31
C LYS A 211 0.98 -39.99 8.31
N SER A 212 0.14 -39.62 9.25
CA SER A 212 -0.46 -40.54 10.24
C SER A 212 -1.68 -41.31 9.70
N LEU A 213 -2.12 -41.00 8.47
CA LEU A 213 -3.25 -41.69 7.82
C LEU A 213 -2.82 -42.82 6.87
N PHE A 214 -1.50 -43.02 6.69
CA PHE A 214 -0.88 -44.06 5.88
C PHE A 214 0.11 -44.88 6.73
#